data_2157ad7f80af24be3f2182a157059841
#
_entry.id   2157ad7f80af24be3f2182a157059841
#
_cell.length_a   1.000
_cell.length_b   1.000
_cell.length_c   1.000
_cell.angle_alpha   90.00
_cell.angle_beta   90.00
_cell.angle_gamma   90.00
#
_symmetry.space_group_name_H-M   'P 1'
#
loop_
_entity.id
_entity.type
_entity.pdbx_description
1 polymer ?
#
loop_
_entity_poly.entity_id
_entity_poly.type
_entity_poly.pdbx_seq_one_letter_code
_entity_poly.pdbx_strand_id
1 'polypeptide(L)'
;ELMLHVEGVADLVAQLLYGTGMRLMEGLRLRVKDVEFARREIIVREGKGNKDRVTVLPENLIAPLQAQLQKARALHEKDLAAGFGWVHLPHALAVKYPNAGRSWAWQWVFPSPVRSVDPRPDVRTGEALERRHHVYPESVQRAVRDAARVAGIGKPVSPPVLRHSFATPLLQSGYDTRTVQELLGHA
;
A
#
# COMPACT_ATOMS: atom_id res chain seq x y z
N GLU A 1 -2.04 -3.58 21.54
CA GLU A 1 -3.19 -2.73 21.94
C GLU A 1 -3.71 -1.86 20.79
N LEU A 2 -2.88 -1.02 20.13
CA LEU A 2 -3.33 -0.16 19.03
C LEU A 2 -4.14 -0.90 17.95
N MET A 3 -3.62 -2.03 17.47
CA MET A 3 -4.25 -2.81 16.38
C MET A 3 -5.61 -3.39 16.74
N LEU A 4 -5.96 -3.48 18.02
CA LEU A 4 -7.28 -3.95 18.47
C LEU A 4 -8.40 -2.90 18.24
N HIS A 5 -8.03 -1.67 17.97
CA HIS A 5 -8.95 -0.54 17.82
C HIS A 5 -8.92 0.09 16.42
N VAL A 6 -8.08 -0.41 15.53
CA VAL A 6 -8.11 -0.02 14.10
C VAL A 6 -8.97 -1.01 13.34
N GLU A 7 -9.82 -0.54 12.43
CA GLU A 7 -10.75 -1.40 11.71
C GLU A 7 -10.59 -1.32 10.18
N GLY A 8 -11.05 -2.36 9.51
CA GLY A 8 -11.18 -2.40 8.06
C GLY A 8 -9.85 -2.31 7.31
N VAL A 9 -9.85 -1.55 6.21
CA VAL A 9 -8.65 -1.40 5.36
C VAL A 9 -7.52 -0.69 6.10
N ALA A 10 -7.84 0.23 7.01
CA ALA A 10 -6.84 0.96 7.78
C ALA A 10 -6.07 0.04 8.74
N ASP A 11 -6.74 -0.96 9.32
CA ASP A 11 -6.10 -1.97 10.16
C ASP A 11 -5.10 -2.80 9.36
N LEU A 12 -5.53 -3.35 8.22
CA LEU A 12 -4.64 -4.14 7.37
C LEU A 12 -3.44 -3.33 6.88
N VAL A 13 -3.64 -2.05 6.52
CA VAL A 13 -2.53 -1.15 6.18
C VAL A 13 -1.61 -0.93 7.38
N ALA A 14 -2.15 -0.66 8.58
CA ALA A 14 -1.35 -0.45 9.79
C ALA A 14 -0.52 -1.69 10.16
N GLN A 15 -1.11 -2.88 10.08
CA GLN A 15 -0.42 -4.16 10.29
C GLN A 15 0.69 -4.38 9.25
N LEU A 16 0.42 -4.03 7.99
CA LEU A 16 1.40 -4.13 6.91
C LEU A 16 2.60 -3.20 7.17
N LEU A 17 2.37 -1.94 7.55
CA LEU A 17 3.45 -1.00 7.87
C LEU A 17 4.28 -1.46 9.08
N TYR A 18 3.61 -2.00 10.09
CA TYR A 18 4.26 -2.56 11.27
C TYR A 18 5.09 -3.82 10.96
N GLY A 19 4.55 -4.74 10.14
CA GLY A 19 5.19 -6.02 9.84
C GLY A 19 6.26 -5.99 8.74
N THR A 20 6.34 -4.90 7.96
CA THR A 20 7.26 -4.80 6.81
C THR A 20 8.19 -3.59 6.86
N GLY A 21 7.93 -2.66 7.76
CA GLY A 21 8.67 -1.41 7.84
C GLY A 21 8.47 -0.46 6.64
N MET A 22 7.44 -0.66 5.82
CA MET A 22 7.12 0.24 4.70
C MET A 22 6.67 1.62 5.18
N ARG A 23 6.85 2.63 4.33
CA ARG A 23 6.22 3.95 4.51
C ARG A 23 4.75 3.87 4.12
N LEU A 24 3.92 4.75 4.70
CA LEU A 24 2.49 4.78 4.39
C LEU A 24 2.21 4.80 2.88
N MET A 25 2.84 5.70 2.15
CA MET A 25 2.64 5.81 0.70
C MET A 25 3.17 4.61 -0.08
N GLU A 26 4.22 3.95 0.39
CA GLU A 26 4.70 2.71 -0.20
C GLU A 26 3.65 1.60 -0.06
N GLY A 27 3.06 1.45 1.13
CA GLY A 27 1.97 0.49 1.37
C GLY A 27 0.71 0.80 0.56
N LEU A 28 0.28 2.05 0.53
CA LEU A 28 -0.93 2.45 -0.21
C LEU A 28 -0.78 2.34 -1.73
N ARG A 29 0.44 2.53 -2.25
CA ARG A 29 0.76 2.43 -3.68
C ARG A 29 1.06 1.00 -4.16
N LEU A 30 0.94 0.00 -3.29
CA LEU A 30 1.12 -1.40 -3.71
C LEU A 30 0.16 -1.77 -4.83
N ARG A 31 0.72 -2.42 -5.85
CA ARG A 31 -0.03 -3.04 -6.94
C ARG A 31 -0.19 -4.54 -6.67
N VAL A 32 -1.20 -5.12 -7.26
CA VAL A 32 -1.44 -6.57 -7.15
C VAL A 32 -0.20 -7.38 -7.52
N LYS A 33 0.48 -7.00 -8.60
CA LYS A 33 1.71 -7.65 -9.08
C LYS A 33 2.93 -7.53 -8.18
N ASP A 34 2.86 -6.64 -7.18
CA ASP A 34 3.99 -6.39 -6.27
C ASP A 34 3.92 -7.25 -5.01
N VAL A 35 2.85 -8.07 -4.86
CA VAL A 35 2.67 -9.00 -3.74
C VAL A 35 2.86 -10.43 -4.23
N GLU A 36 3.94 -11.07 -3.78
CA GLU A 36 4.29 -12.44 -4.17
C GLU A 36 4.07 -13.40 -2.98
N PHE A 37 2.93 -14.07 -2.98
CA PHE A 37 2.52 -14.95 -1.87
C PHE A 37 3.37 -16.20 -1.78
N ALA A 38 3.78 -16.80 -2.91
CA ALA A 38 4.56 -18.03 -2.92
C ALA A 38 5.95 -17.83 -2.32
N ARG A 39 6.56 -16.68 -2.55
CA ARG A 39 7.88 -16.30 -2.01
C ARG A 39 7.78 -15.58 -0.68
N ARG A 40 6.58 -15.18 -0.26
CA ARG A 40 6.35 -14.30 0.90
C ARG A 40 7.14 -12.99 0.79
N GLU A 41 7.06 -12.38 -0.37
CA GLU A 41 7.79 -11.15 -0.69
C GLU A 41 6.83 -10.04 -1.14
N ILE A 42 7.20 -8.80 -0.85
CA ILE A 42 6.56 -7.61 -1.37
C ILE A 42 7.62 -6.76 -2.05
N ILE A 43 7.36 -6.37 -3.29
CA ILE A 43 8.23 -5.46 -4.06
C ILE A 43 7.75 -4.04 -3.82
N VAL A 44 8.53 -3.27 -3.08
CA VAL A 44 8.29 -1.85 -2.84
C VAL A 44 8.90 -1.05 -3.97
N ARG A 45 8.03 -0.41 -4.77
CA ARG A 45 8.45 0.38 -5.93
C ARG A 45 8.72 1.83 -5.55
N GLU A 46 9.67 2.45 -6.26
CA GLU A 46 9.95 3.89 -6.13
C GLU A 46 10.16 4.33 -4.67
N GLY A 47 10.91 3.56 -3.89
CA GLY A 47 11.29 3.89 -2.54
C GLY A 47 12.14 5.17 -2.47
N LYS A 48 12.72 5.46 -1.31
CA LYS A 48 13.63 6.60 -1.16
C LYS A 48 14.77 6.51 -2.19
N GLY A 49 14.98 7.58 -2.96
CA GLY A 49 15.97 7.61 -4.04
C GLY A 49 15.53 6.88 -5.32
N ASN A 50 14.22 6.64 -5.50
CA ASN A 50 13.64 5.98 -6.69
C ASN A 50 14.19 4.56 -6.92
N LYS A 51 14.55 3.85 -5.83
CA LYS A 51 15.04 2.47 -5.88
C LYS A 51 13.96 1.50 -5.42
N ASP A 52 13.80 0.41 -6.17
CA ASP A 52 12.97 -0.71 -5.76
C ASP A 52 13.69 -1.52 -4.67
N ARG A 53 12.93 -2.09 -3.75
CA ARG A 53 13.44 -3.05 -2.77
C ARG A 53 12.44 -4.16 -2.53
N VAL A 54 12.92 -5.28 -2.06
CA VAL A 54 12.07 -6.39 -1.61
C VAL A 54 11.99 -6.36 -0.08
N THR A 55 10.80 -6.59 0.46
CA THR A 55 10.58 -6.81 1.88
C THR A 55 9.78 -8.09 2.10
N VAL A 56 9.84 -8.63 3.31
CA VAL A 56 9.16 -9.86 3.66
C VAL A 56 7.65 -9.61 3.83
N LEU A 57 6.81 -10.50 3.31
CA LEU A 57 5.39 -10.57 3.61
C LEU A 57 5.20 -11.45 4.88
N PRO A 58 4.78 -10.87 6.02
CA PRO A 58 4.51 -11.63 7.23
C PRO A 58 3.42 -12.69 7.01
N GLU A 59 3.60 -13.87 7.58
CA GLU A 59 2.69 -15.01 7.39
C GLU A 59 1.24 -14.70 7.82
N ASN A 60 1.10 -14.02 8.96
CA ASN A 60 -0.20 -13.60 9.49
C ASN A 60 -0.95 -12.59 8.59
N LEU A 61 -0.29 -11.96 7.62
CA LEU A 61 -0.91 -11.03 6.67
C LEU A 61 -1.30 -11.70 5.35
N ILE A 62 -0.91 -12.95 5.09
CA ILE A 62 -1.22 -13.65 3.85
C ILE A 62 -2.74 -13.75 3.64
N ALA A 63 -3.45 -14.38 4.57
CA ALA A 63 -4.90 -14.56 4.44
C ALA A 63 -5.68 -13.22 4.42
N PRO A 64 -5.39 -12.22 5.30
CA PRO A 64 -6.02 -10.91 5.22
C PRO A 64 -5.78 -10.18 3.89
N LEU A 65 -4.56 -10.25 3.34
CA LEU A 65 -4.24 -9.64 2.04
C LEU A 65 -4.93 -10.36 0.88
N GLN A 66 -5.01 -11.68 0.91
CA GLN A 66 -5.77 -12.44 -0.10
C GLN A 66 -7.25 -12.06 -0.08
N ALA A 67 -7.86 -11.95 1.10
CA ALA A 67 -9.24 -11.48 1.24
C ALA A 67 -9.41 -10.02 0.73
N GLN A 68 -8.45 -9.16 1.00
CA GLN A 68 -8.44 -7.79 0.48
C GLN A 68 -8.34 -7.76 -1.05
N LEU A 69 -7.49 -8.60 -1.65
CA LEU A 69 -7.38 -8.71 -3.10
C LEU A 69 -8.67 -9.21 -3.76
N GLN A 70 -9.41 -10.12 -3.12
CA GLN A 70 -10.73 -10.53 -3.61
C GLN A 70 -11.72 -9.35 -3.65
N LYS A 71 -11.76 -8.53 -2.58
CA LYS A 71 -12.59 -7.31 -2.54
C LYS A 71 -12.16 -6.30 -3.62
N ALA A 72 -10.87 -6.08 -3.77
CA ALA A 72 -10.32 -5.18 -4.78
C ALA A 72 -10.64 -5.68 -6.20
N ARG A 73 -10.60 -7.01 -6.43
CA ARG A 73 -10.94 -7.62 -7.71
C ARG A 73 -12.40 -7.45 -8.07
N ALA A 74 -13.31 -7.72 -7.14
CA ALA A 74 -14.73 -7.51 -7.35
C ALA A 74 -15.05 -6.04 -7.70
N LEU A 75 -14.37 -5.10 -7.03
CA LEU A 75 -14.50 -3.67 -7.31
C LEU A 75 -13.97 -3.31 -8.71
N HIS A 76 -12.84 -3.87 -9.11
CA HIS A 76 -12.25 -3.68 -10.44
C HIS A 76 -13.17 -4.24 -11.55
N GLU A 77 -13.71 -5.44 -11.36
CA GLU A 77 -14.67 -6.07 -12.30
C GLU A 77 -15.93 -5.21 -12.47
N LYS A 78 -16.44 -4.65 -11.36
CA LYS A 78 -17.56 -3.69 -11.40
C LYS A 78 -17.20 -2.42 -12.19
N ASP A 79 -15.99 -1.88 -11.99
CA ASP A 79 -15.52 -0.72 -12.73
C ASP A 79 -15.37 -1.03 -14.23
N LEU A 80 -14.83 -2.20 -14.58
CA LEU A 80 -14.70 -2.64 -15.97
C LEU A 80 -16.08 -2.76 -16.67
N ALA A 81 -17.06 -3.34 -15.98
CA ALA A 81 -18.43 -3.47 -16.50
C ALA A 81 -19.10 -2.10 -16.71
N ALA A 82 -18.73 -1.10 -15.92
CA ALA A 82 -19.20 0.29 -16.06
C ALA A 82 -18.38 1.14 -17.06
N GLY A 83 -17.46 0.53 -17.81
CA GLY A 83 -16.60 1.24 -18.79
C GLY A 83 -15.36 1.92 -18.21
N PHE A 84 -15.12 1.75 -16.93
CA PHE A 84 -13.94 2.28 -16.20
C PHE A 84 -12.86 1.21 -16.01
N GLY A 85 -12.16 1.22 -14.88
CA GLY A 85 -11.16 0.21 -14.53
C GLY A 85 -9.73 0.59 -14.90
N TRP A 86 -9.51 1.80 -15.37
CA TRP A 86 -8.19 2.34 -15.62
C TRP A 86 -7.54 2.84 -14.34
N VAL A 87 -6.27 2.53 -14.14
CA VAL A 87 -5.41 3.15 -13.13
C VAL A 87 -4.30 3.93 -13.81
N HIS A 88 -3.79 4.95 -13.14
CA HIS A 88 -2.62 5.67 -13.61
C HIS A 88 -1.40 4.74 -13.59
N LEU A 89 -0.67 4.70 -14.70
CA LEU A 89 0.60 4.01 -14.81
C LEU A 89 1.75 5.00 -14.63
N PRO A 90 2.85 4.61 -13.94
CA PRO A 90 3.98 5.49 -13.77
C PRO A 90 4.73 5.72 -15.07
N HIS A 91 5.28 6.94 -15.22
CA HIS A 91 6.18 7.32 -16.31
C HIS A 91 5.68 6.95 -17.73
N ALA A 92 6.59 6.46 -18.57
CA ALA A 92 6.31 6.07 -19.95
C ALA A 92 5.58 4.73 -20.13
N LEU A 93 5.22 4.05 -19.04
CA LEU A 93 4.57 2.72 -19.13
C LEU A 93 3.20 2.78 -19.79
N ALA A 94 2.47 3.88 -19.64
CA ALA A 94 1.18 4.07 -20.31
C ALA A 94 1.33 4.11 -21.86
N VAL A 95 2.45 4.61 -22.35
CA VAL A 95 2.77 4.64 -23.79
C VAL A 95 3.26 3.26 -24.25
N LYS A 96 4.18 2.65 -23.49
CA LYS A 96 4.77 1.34 -23.85
C LYS A 96 3.77 0.19 -23.78
N TYR A 97 2.84 0.23 -22.80
CA TYR A 97 1.84 -0.79 -22.55
C TYR A 97 0.44 -0.16 -22.43
N PRO A 98 -0.20 0.20 -23.55
CA PRO A 98 -1.43 0.99 -23.57
C PRO A 98 -2.59 0.40 -22.76
N ASN A 99 -2.68 -0.93 -22.67
CA ASN A 99 -3.77 -1.63 -21.98
C ASN A 99 -3.42 -2.04 -20.54
N ALA A 100 -2.17 -1.84 -20.10
CA ALA A 100 -1.74 -2.31 -18.78
C ALA A 100 -2.53 -1.63 -17.64
N GLY A 101 -2.97 -0.38 -17.82
CA GLY A 101 -3.77 0.34 -16.82
C GLY A 101 -5.11 -0.34 -16.48
N ARG A 102 -5.65 -1.18 -17.38
CA ARG A 102 -6.87 -1.97 -17.14
C ARG A 102 -6.59 -3.38 -16.61
N SER A 103 -5.36 -3.85 -16.70
CA SER A 103 -5.05 -5.20 -16.26
C SER A 103 -5.08 -5.32 -14.74
N TRP A 104 -5.52 -6.51 -14.25
CA TRP A 104 -5.59 -6.80 -12.82
C TRP A 104 -4.25 -6.60 -12.11
N ALA A 105 -3.17 -7.02 -12.72
CA ALA A 105 -1.82 -6.93 -12.15
C ALA A 105 -1.41 -5.50 -11.75
N TRP A 106 -1.94 -4.48 -12.43
CA TRP A 106 -1.64 -3.08 -12.17
C TRP A 106 -2.62 -2.39 -11.22
N GLN A 107 -3.71 -3.06 -10.82
CA GLN A 107 -4.66 -2.48 -9.87
C GLN A 107 -4.05 -2.30 -8.49
N TRP A 108 -4.65 -1.40 -7.70
CA TRP A 108 -4.23 -1.15 -6.33
C TRP A 108 -4.65 -2.30 -5.41
N VAL A 109 -3.78 -2.69 -4.47
CA VAL A 109 -4.14 -3.61 -3.36
C VAL A 109 -5.20 -2.95 -2.46
N PHE A 110 -5.07 -1.64 -2.25
CA PHE A 110 -5.97 -0.85 -1.42
C PHE A 110 -6.68 0.24 -2.25
N PRO A 111 -7.64 -0.13 -3.12
CA PRO A 111 -8.36 0.85 -3.93
C PRO A 111 -9.26 1.75 -3.07
N SER A 112 -9.39 3.01 -3.45
CA SER A 112 -10.38 3.92 -2.88
C SER A 112 -11.80 3.39 -3.08
N PRO A 113 -12.73 3.57 -2.14
CA PRO A 113 -14.12 3.19 -2.32
C PRO A 113 -14.81 3.98 -3.43
N VAL A 114 -14.31 5.18 -3.74
CA VAL A 114 -14.85 6.07 -4.79
C VAL A 114 -13.85 6.28 -5.91
N ARG A 115 -14.37 6.49 -7.12
CA ARG A 115 -13.59 7.00 -8.24
C ARG A 115 -13.51 8.53 -8.16
N SER A 116 -12.53 9.11 -8.81
CA SER A 116 -12.35 10.55 -8.93
C SER A 116 -11.71 10.90 -10.26
N VAL A 117 -11.92 12.13 -10.70
CA VAL A 117 -11.20 12.67 -11.86
C VAL A 117 -9.71 12.75 -11.51
N ASP A 118 -8.87 12.11 -12.34
CA ASP A 118 -7.42 12.18 -12.17
C ASP A 118 -6.94 13.57 -12.63
N PRO A 119 -6.20 14.32 -11.82
CA PRO A 119 -5.65 15.61 -12.23
C PRO A 119 -4.62 15.49 -13.37
N ARG A 120 -4.12 14.29 -13.61
CA ARG A 120 -3.21 14.00 -14.71
C ARG A 120 -4.00 13.55 -15.93
N PRO A 121 -3.91 14.28 -17.05
CA PRO A 121 -4.61 13.91 -18.28
C PRO A 121 -4.12 12.55 -18.80
N ASP A 122 -4.94 11.90 -19.60
CA ASP A 122 -4.51 10.71 -20.34
C ASP A 122 -3.41 11.09 -21.32
N VAL A 123 -2.31 10.34 -21.30
CA VAL A 123 -1.11 10.64 -22.11
C VAL A 123 -1.39 10.56 -23.61
N ARG A 124 -2.46 9.83 -24.03
CA ARG A 124 -2.80 9.62 -25.44
C ARG A 124 -3.83 10.62 -25.96
N THR A 125 -4.82 10.99 -25.12
CA THR A 125 -5.94 11.84 -25.52
C THR A 125 -5.84 13.26 -25.00
N GLY A 126 -5.04 13.51 -23.95
CA GLY A 126 -4.98 14.77 -23.25
C GLY A 126 -6.19 15.06 -22.38
N GLU A 127 -7.14 14.15 -22.27
CA GLU A 127 -8.39 14.34 -21.54
C GLU A 127 -8.26 13.92 -20.07
N ALA A 128 -9.04 14.59 -19.23
CA ALA A 128 -9.20 14.18 -17.84
C ALA A 128 -10.00 12.87 -17.76
N LEU A 129 -9.44 11.87 -17.09
CA LEU A 129 -10.11 10.58 -16.93
C LEU A 129 -10.55 10.36 -15.49
N GLU A 130 -11.75 9.81 -15.33
CA GLU A 130 -12.19 9.28 -14.04
C GLU A 130 -11.54 7.93 -13.80
N ARG A 131 -10.80 7.83 -12.69
CA ARG A 131 -10.04 6.65 -12.31
C ARG A 131 -10.26 6.31 -10.84
N ARG A 132 -9.96 5.07 -10.48
CA ARG A 132 -9.88 4.65 -9.09
C ARG A 132 -8.44 4.78 -8.61
N HIS A 133 -8.24 5.60 -7.58
CA HIS A 133 -6.96 5.73 -6.90
C HIS A 133 -6.86 4.74 -5.73
N HIS A 134 -5.72 4.71 -5.05
CA HIS A 134 -5.59 4.05 -3.75
C HIS A 134 -6.34 4.82 -2.66
N VAL A 135 -6.56 4.18 -1.52
CA VAL A 135 -7.11 4.80 -0.31
C VAL A 135 -6.33 6.06 0.04
N TYR A 136 -7.03 7.10 0.49
CA TYR A 136 -6.41 8.37 0.88
C TYR A 136 -5.56 8.20 2.15
N PRO A 137 -4.33 8.71 2.16
CA PRO A 137 -3.43 8.61 3.33
C PRO A 137 -4.04 9.16 4.60
N GLU A 138 -4.81 10.25 4.49
CA GLU A 138 -5.45 10.94 5.60
C GLU A 138 -6.48 10.06 6.32
N SER A 139 -7.17 9.15 5.59
CA SER A 139 -8.12 8.23 6.20
C SER A 139 -7.42 7.21 7.10
N VAL A 140 -6.29 6.66 6.66
CA VAL A 140 -5.49 5.74 7.47
C VAL A 140 -4.84 6.45 8.65
N GLN A 141 -4.28 7.66 8.44
CA GLN A 141 -3.70 8.46 9.50
C GLN A 141 -4.73 8.82 10.58
N ARG A 142 -5.96 9.13 10.17
CA ARG A 142 -7.06 9.42 11.10
C ARG A 142 -7.42 8.18 11.90
N ALA A 143 -7.64 7.03 11.23
CA ALA A 143 -7.98 5.77 11.88
C ALA A 143 -6.93 5.37 12.93
N VAL A 144 -5.63 5.48 12.60
CA VAL A 144 -4.53 5.18 13.53
C VAL A 144 -4.53 6.15 14.73
N ARG A 145 -4.76 7.44 14.52
CA ARG A 145 -4.85 8.42 15.63
C ARG A 145 -6.05 8.18 16.54
N ASP A 146 -7.21 7.88 15.94
CA ASP A 146 -8.43 7.63 16.70
C ASP A 146 -8.30 6.35 17.52
N ALA A 147 -7.74 5.29 16.95
CA ALA A 147 -7.44 4.05 17.65
C ALA A 147 -6.44 4.25 18.81
N ALA A 148 -5.42 5.07 18.63
CA ALA A 148 -4.47 5.40 19.71
C ALA A 148 -5.16 6.11 20.88
N ARG A 149 -6.10 7.01 20.58
CA ARG A 149 -6.90 7.69 21.61
C ARG A 149 -7.79 6.71 22.36
N VAL A 150 -8.48 5.81 21.66
CA VAL A 150 -9.35 4.77 22.25
C VAL A 150 -8.53 3.80 23.12
N ALA A 151 -7.35 3.42 22.66
CA ALA A 151 -6.41 2.57 23.39
C ALA A 151 -5.75 3.25 24.60
N GLY A 152 -6.03 4.53 24.87
CA GLY A 152 -5.42 5.26 25.98
C GLY A 152 -3.92 5.51 25.82
N ILE A 153 -3.38 5.47 24.59
CA ILE A 153 -1.96 5.67 24.31
C ILE A 153 -1.65 7.16 24.40
N GLY A 154 -0.99 7.57 25.48
CA GLY A 154 -0.68 8.99 25.75
C GLY A 154 0.38 9.62 24.84
N LYS A 155 1.04 8.84 23.98
CA LYS A 155 2.03 9.33 23.01
C LYS A 155 1.41 9.49 21.62
N PRO A 156 1.82 10.49 20.82
CA PRO A 156 1.37 10.62 19.45
C PRO A 156 1.70 9.37 18.63
N VAL A 157 0.69 8.72 18.07
CA VAL A 157 0.87 7.58 17.16
C VAL A 157 0.58 8.02 15.74
N SER A 158 1.46 7.64 14.82
CA SER A 158 1.36 7.94 13.41
C SER A 158 1.95 6.79 12.59
N PRO A 159 1.66 6.66 11.30
CA PRO A 159 2.25 5.62 10.46
C PRO A 159 3.78 5.51 10.52
N PRO A 160 4.56 6.61 10.60
CA PRO A 160 6.00 6.53 10.83
C PRO A 160 6.39 5.80 12.12
N VAL A 161 5.61 5.95 13.20
CA VAL A 161 5.87 5.24 14.48
C VAL A 161 5.73 3.73 14.30
N LEU A 162 4.73 3.27 13.52
CA LEU A 162 4.56 1.83 13.23
C LEU A 162 5.79 1.25 12.54
N ARG A 163 6.35 2.00 11.59
CA ARG A 163 7.60 1.62 10.91
C ARG A 163 8.80 1.59 11.86
N HIS A 164 8.92 2.55 12.78
CA HIS A 164 9.98 2.51 13.81
C HIS A 164 9.83 1.30 14.74
N SER A 165 8.59 0.94 15.05
CA SER A 165 8.28 -0.24 15.87
C SER A 165 8.65 -1.57 15.18
N PHE A 166 8.77 -1.61 13.85
CA PHE A 166 9.34 -2.74 13.12
C PHE A 166 10.86 -2.87 13.33
N ALA A 167 11.57 -1.76 13.28
CA ALA A 167 13.03 -1.75 13.37
C ALA A 167 13.56 -2.12 14.77
N THR A 168 12.88 -1.67 15.82
CA THR A 168 13.32 -1.83 17.20
C THR A 168 13.52 -3.28 17.63
N PRO A 169 12.55 -4.19 17.44
CA PRO A 169 12.72 -5.61 17.78
C PRO A 169 13.84 -6.30 16.98
N LEU A 170 14.04 -5.93 15.71
CA LEU A 170 15.10 -6.50 14.89
C LEU A 170 16.48 -6.15 15.45
N LEU A 171 16.70 -4.88 15.82
CA LEU A 171 17.94 -4.44 16.45
C LEU A 171 18.14 -5.11 17.81
N GLN A 172 17.09 -5.25 18.63
CA GLN A 172 17.15 -5.93 19.91
C GLN A 172 17.46 -7.42 19.78
N SER A 173 17.04 -8.05 18.67
CA SER A 173 17.32 -9.46 18.36
C SER A 173 18.72 -9.67 17.75
N GLY A 174 19.56 -8.63 17.68
CA GLY A 174 20.93 -8.73 17.25
C GLY A 174 21.16 -8.61 15.74
N TYR A 175 20.13 -8.22 14.97
CA TYR A 175 20.34 -7.87 13.57
C TYR A 175 21.22 -6.63 13.47
N ASP A 176 22.19 -6.66 12.56
CA ASP A 176 23.06 -5.51 12.35
C ASP A 176 22.28 -4.31 11.77
N THR A 177 22.75 -3.12 12.12
CA THR A 177 22.10 -1.85 11.74
C THR A 177 21.98 -1.70 10.22
N ARG A 178 22.95 -2.20 9.45
CA ARG A 178 22.97 -2.11 8.00
C ARG A 178 21.85 -2.95 7.37
N THR A 179 21.70 -4.20 7.82
CA THR A 179 20.61 -5.08 7.39
C THR A 179 19.23 -4.44 7.67
N VAL A 180 19.04 -3.87 8.86
CA VAL A 180 17.80 -3.18 9.22
C VAL A 180 17.58 -1.93 8.35
N GLN A 181 18.63 -1.18 8.04
CA GLN A 181 18.57 -0.02 7.13
C GLN A 181 18.20 -0.44 5.71
N GLU A 182 18.75 -1.52 5.19
CA GLU A 182 18.42 -2.07 3.87
C GLU A 182 16.95 -2.50 3.80
N LEU A 183 16.45 -3.23 4.79
CA LEU A 183 15.02 -3.60 4.90
C LEU A 183 14.11 -2.38 4.94
N LEU A 184 14.52 -1.33 5.63
CA LEU A 184 13.78 -0.07 5.69
C LEU A 184 13.93 0.78 4.42
N GLY A 185 14.89 0.50 3.54
CA GLY A 185 15.20 1.34 2.38
C GLY A 185 15.76 2.70 2.81
N HIS A 186 16.67 2.70 3.77
CA HIS A 186 17.52 3.85 4.08
C HIS A 186 18.76 3.71 3.20
N ALA A 187 18.96 4.69 2.32
CA ALA A 187 20.21 4.85 1.57
C ALA A 187 21.20 5.65 2.40
#